data_3b059c67270c63f0f352e5e6f6dbcfb1
#
_entry.id   3b059c67270c63f0f352e5e6f6dbcfb1
#
_cell.length_a   1.000
_cell.length_b   1.000
_cell.length_c   1.000
_cell.angle_alpha   90.00
_cell.angle_beta   90.00
_cell.angle_gamma   90.00
#
_symmetry.space_group_name_H-M   'P 1'
#
loop_
_entity.id
_entity.type
_entity.pdbx_description
1 polymer ?
#
loop_
_entity_poly.entity_id
_entity_poly.type
_entity_poly.pdbx_seq_one_letter_code
_entity_poly.pdbx_strand_id
1 'polypeptide(L)'
;PCLGYAWAPGSDPAAVDTAALTHGHSDHGAGLAAFCECNRRAKIYLRREALGAYYAVLPGQEPNYIGLPETGALAERFSFTGDREDLGDGLTLFSDVEDDKSLRAAAPKLQEKIGEGFRPDGFAHEQHLLAEENGRAALLIGCGHSGVVNILRAAKRHLGRMPDVVFGGFHLFELAPGAPEAEALLRATAEELRQGSTIYYTGHCTGDWAYGRLKEALGDRLRPMDCGASAEL
;
A
#
# COMPACT_ATOMS: atom_id res chain seq x y z
N PRO A 1 -11.79 -14.78 -5.63
CA PRO A 1 -10.43 -14.97 -6.14
C PRO A 1 -9.38 -14.95 -5.02
N CYS A 2 -9.53 -14.09 -4.00
CA CYS A 2 -8.56 -13.94 -2.91
C CYS A 2 -8.25 -15.26 -2.18
N LEU A 3 -9.26 -16.08 -1.92
CA LEU A 3 -9.07 -17.37 -1.26
C LEU A 3 -8.26 -18.35 -2.11
N GLY A 4 -8.45 -18.36 -3.43
CA GLY A 4 -7.70 -19.25 -4.33
C GLY A 4 -6.19 -18.95 -4.33
N TYR A 5 -5.79 -17.71 -4.21
CA TYR A 5 -4.38 -17.32 -4.14
C TYR A 5 -3.75 -17.53 -2.76
N ALA A 6 -4.52 -17.36 -1.68
CA ALA A 6 -4.02 -17.61 -0.32
C ALA A 6 -3.72 -19.11 -0.06
N TRP A 7 -4.43 -20.02 -0.71
CA TRP A 7 -4.20 -21.46 -0.57
C TRP A 7 -2.96 -21.95 -1.34
N ALA A 8 -2.56 -21.26 -2.40
CA ALA A 8 -1.43 -21.69 -3.23
C ALA A 8 -0.09 -21.74 -2.47
N PRO A 9 0.24 -20.80 -1.56
CA PRO A 9 1.47 -20.85 -0.76
C PRO A 9 1.39 -21.76 0.48
N GLY A 10 0.28 -22.48 0.71
CA GLY A 10 0.11 -23.34 1.90
C GLY A 10 -0.29 -22.61 3.19
N SER A 11 -0.68 -21.33 3.11
CA SER A 11 -1.23 -20.61 4.25
C SER A 11 -2.73 -20.90 4.41
N ASP A 12 -3.19 -21.08 5.66
CA ASP A 12 -4.61 -21.24 5.98
C ASP A 12 -5.22 -19.91 6.42
N PRO A 13 -6.07 -19.27 5.59
CA PRO A 13 -6.72 -18.02 5.98
C PRO A 13 -7.56 -18.13 7.25
N ALA A 14 -8.09 -19.31 7.58
CA ALA A 14 -8.86 -19.53 8.80
C ALA A 14 -8.00 -19.47 10.08
N ALA A 15 -6.69 -19.70 9.93
CA ALA A 15 -5.73 -19.66 11.04
C ALA A 15 -5.23 -18.26 11.38
N VAL A 16 -5.48 -17.26 10.54
CA VAL A 16 -5.02 -15.87 10.73
C VAL A 16 -5.69 -15.25 11.96
N ASP A 17 -4.90 -14.60 12.82
CA ASP A 17 -5.37 -13.87 14.00
C ASP A 17 -5.48 -12.37 13.78
N THR A 18 -4.66 -11.82 12.89
CA THR A 18 -4.54 -10.39 12.61
C THR A 18 -4.55 -10.14 11.11
N ALA A 19 -5.41 -9.25 10.66
CA ALA A 19 -5.44 -8.75 9.28
C ALA A 19 -5.33 -7.24 9.29
N ALA A 20 -4.59 -6.66 8.34
CA ALA A 20 -4.51 -5.23 8.15
C ALA A 20 -4.93 -4.87 6.71
N LEU A 21 -5.83 -3.90 6.58
CA LEU A 21 -6.19 -3.33 5.29
C LEU A 21 -5.30 -2.12 5.04
N THR A 22 -4.54 -2.14 3.98
CA THR A 22 -3.57 -1.07 3.67
C THR A 22 -4.24 0.25 3.29
N HIS A 23 -5.39 0.21 2.62
CA HIS A 23 -6.16 1.40 2.23
C HIS A 23 -7.57 1.04 1.71
N GLY A 24 -8.40 2.04 1.50
CA GLY A 24 -9.84 1.89 1.21
C GLY A 24 -10.23 1.65 -0.24
N HIS A 25 -9.31 1.26 -1.14
CA HIS A 25 -9.66 0.94 -2.52
C HIS A 25 -10.09 -0.53 -2.68
N SER A 26 -11.02 -0.78 -3.60
CA SER A 26 -11.70 -2.07 -3.78
C SER A 26 -10.75 -3.20 -4.21
N ASP A 27 -9.69 -2.91 -4.97
CA ASP A 27 -8.69 -3.88 -5.39
C ASP A 27 -7.88 -4.45 -4.20
N HIS A 28 -7.89 -3.78 -3.05
CA HIS A 28 -7.28 -4.25 -1.81
C HIS A 28 -8.30 -4.77 -0.79
N GLY A 29 -9.52 -4.25 -0.79
CA GLY A 29 -10.52 -4.57 0.25
C GLY A 29 -11.71 -5.41 -0.20
N ALA A 30 -11.93 -5.64 -1.51
CA ALA A 30 -13.08 -6.42 -1.99
C ALA A 30 -13.06 -7.89 -1.52
N GLY A 31 -11.90 -8.41 -1.12
CA GLY A 31 -11.76 -9.75 -0.56
C GLY A 31 -12.16 -9.90 0.91
N LEU A 32 -12.46 -8.81 1.63
CA LEU A 32 -12.74 -8.84 3.07
C LEU A 32 -13.94 -9.74 3.42
N ALA A 33 -15.04 -9.67 2.66
CA ALA A 33 -16.20 -10.50 2.90
C ALA A 33 -15.85 -12.00 2.80
N ALA A 34 -15.17 -12.41 1.71
CA ALA A 34 -14.74 -13.79 1.52
C ALA A 34 -13.73 -14.25 2.60
N PHE A 35 -12.82 -13.37 3.02
CA PHE A 35 -11.94 -13.65 4.15
C PHE A 35 -12.74 -13.89 5.44
N CYS A 36 -13.73 -13.07 5.73
CA CYS A 36 -14.55 -13.20 6.92
C CYS A 36 -15.50 -14.40 6.91
N GLU A 37 -15.82 -14.96 5.74
CA GLU A 37 -16.59 -16.21 5.63
C GLU A 37 -15.76 -17.40 6.14
N CYS A 38 -14.46 -17.46 5.82
CA CYS A 38 -13.59 -18.56 6.25
C CYS A 38 -12.88 -18.28 7.58
N ASN A 39 -12.62 -17.02 7.92
CA ASN A 39 -11.98 -16.62 9.17
C ASN A 39 -12.99 -15.97 10.11
N ARG A 40 -13.18 -16.53 11.33
CA ARG A 40 -14.15 -16.04 12.33
C ARG A 40 -13.53 -15.29 13.49
N ARG A 41 -12.19 -15.16 13.54
CA ARG A 41 -11.48 -14.69 14.73
C ARG A 41 -10.57 -13.47 14.51
N ALA A 42 -9.99 -13.30 13.34
CA ALA A 42 -9.05 -12.23 13.07
C ALA A 42 -9.66 -10.85 13.33
N LYS A 43 -8.94 -9.99 14.04
CA LYS A 43 -9.20 -8.55 14.03
C LYS A 43 -8.74 -7.98 12.70
N ILE A 44 -9.50 -7.03 12.17
CA ILE A 44 -9.19 -6.35 10.92
C ILE A 44 -8.84 -4.90 11.25
N TYR A 45 -7.57 -4.57 11.14
CA TYR A 45 -7.06 -3.22 11.41
C TYR A 45 -7.12 -2.37 10.15
N LEU A 46 -7.75 -1.20 10.24
CA LEU A 46 -7.88 -0.26 9.13
C LEU A 46 -7.98 1.17 9.63
N ARG A 47 -7.64 2.12 8.79
CA ARG A 47 -7.97 3.53 9.02
C ARG A 47 -9.48 3.70 8.93
N ARG A 48 -10.05 4.56 9.75
CA ARG A 48 -11.51 4.88 9.69
C ARG A 48 -11.88 5.48 8.33
N GLU A 49 -11.00 6.27 7.77
CA GLU A 49 -11.11 6.89 6.46
C GLU A 49 -11.22 5.85 5.33
N ALA A 50 -10.74 4.62 5.53
CA ALA A 50 -10.89 3.54 4.53
C ALA A 50 -12.35 3.19 4.23
N LEU A 51 -13.29 3.55 5.09
CA LEU A 51 -14.73 3.40 4.87
C LEU A 51 -15.35 4.57 4.08
N GLY A 52 -14.55 5.49 3.57
CA GLY A 52 -14.97 6.61 2.75
C GLY A 52 -15.50 6.19 1.37
N ALA A 53 -16.12 7.12 0.67
CA ALA A 53 -16.66 6.89 -0.67
C ALA A 53 -15.65 7.36 -1.73
N TYR A 54 -14.86 6.42 -2.26
CA TYR A 54 -13.80 6.68 -3.23
C TYR A 54 -14.24 6.33 -4.65
N TYR A 55 -13.81 7.15 -5.62
CA TYR A 55 -14.18 7.05 -7.02
C TYR A 55 -13.00 7.29 -7.95
N ALA A 56 -12.99 6.57 -9.07
CA ALA A 56 -12.21 6.95 -10.23
C ALA A 56 -13.09 7.84 -11.14
N VAL A 57 -12.66 9.09 -11.33
CA VAL A 57 -13.38 10.09 -12.12
C VAL A 57 -12.58 10.40 -13.38
N LEU A 58 -13.08 9.97 -14.53
CA LEU A 58 -12.45 10.19 -15.83
C LEU A 58 -13.23 11.23 -16.64
N PRO A 59 -12.56 12.10 -17.40
CA PRO A 59 -13.26 13.08 -18.24
C PRO A 59 -14.28 12.42 -19.19
N GLY A 60 -15.53 12.90 -19.15
CA GLY A 60 -16.59 12.41 -20.02
C GLY A 60 -17.15 11.02 -19.66
N GLN A 61 -16.81 10.48 -18.51
CA GLN A 61 -17.34 9.23 -18.00
C GLN A 61 -18.08 9.45 -16.67
N GLU A 62 -19.02 8.57 -16.36
CA GLU A 62 -19.63 8.53 -15.05
C GLU A 62 -18.60 8.13 -14.00
N PRO A 63 -18.64 8.74 -12.79
CA PRO A 63 -17.75 8.35 -11.70
C PRO A 63 -17.87 6.87 -11.35
N ASN A 64 -16.77 6.13 -11.41
CA ASN A 64 -16.73 4.72 -11.06
C ASN A 64 -16.35 4.56 -9.59
N TYR A 65 -17.22 3.91 -8.80
CA TYR A 65 -16.95 3.62 -7.39
C TYR A 65 -15.81 2.63 -7.25
N ILE A 66 -14.79 3.00 -6.50
CA ILE A 66 -13.59 2.20 -6.22
C ILE A 66 -13.33 2.03 -4.72
N GLY A 67 -14.26 2.45 -3.86
CA GLY A 67 -14.18 2.24 -2.43
C GLY A 67 -14.46 0.79 -2.02
N LEU A 68 -14.46 0.54 -0.72
CA LEU A 68 -14.80 -0.78 -0.20
C LEU A 68 -16.24 -1.15 -0.52
N PRO A 69 -16.55 -2.43 -0.79
CA PRO A 69 -17.92 -2.90 -0.85
C PRO A 69 -18.61 -2.69 0.51
N GLU A 70 -19.93 -2.90 0.57
CA GLU A 70 -20.65 -2.77 1.82
C GLU A 70 -20.05 -3.67 2.91
N THR A 71 -19.60 -3.04 4.01
CA THR A 71 -18.88 -3.70 5.10
C THR A 71 -19.65 -3.73 6.42
N GLY A 72 -20.92 -3.28 6.43
CA GLY A 72 -21.73 -3.13 7.65
C GLY A 72 -21.80 -4.39 8.52
N ALA A 73 -21.93 -5.56 7.90
CA ALA A 73 -21.94 -6.85 8.60
C ALA A 73 -20.57 -7.24 9.22
N LEU A 74 -19.47 -6.56 8.83
CA LEU A 74 -18.12 -6.84 9.28
C LEU A 74 -17.65 -5.83 10.34
N ALA A 75 -18.42 -4.82 10.65
CA ALA A 75 -18.04 -3.68 11.49
C ALA A 75 -17.56 -4.09 12.90
N GLU A 76 -18.14 -5.15 13.48
CA GLU A 76 -17.73 -5.67 14.79
C GLU A 76 -16.30 -6.23 14.82
N ARG A 77 -15.74 -6.55 13.65
CA ARG A 77 -14.39 -7.08 13.52
C ARG A 77 -13.35 -6.00 13.22
N PHE A 78 -13.79 -4.77 12.97
CA PHE A 78 -12.91 -3.67 12.65
C PHE A 78 -12.27 -3.08 13.90
N SER A 79 -10.96 -2.89 13.83
CA SER A 79 -10.16 -2.15 14.79
C SER A 79 -9.59 -0.93 14.08
N PHE A 80 -10.11 0.25 14.44
CA PHE A 80 -9.64 1.49 13.79
C PHE A 80 -8.31 1.93 14.37
N THR A 81 -7.35 2.16 13.47
CA THR A 81 -6.00 2.60 13.80
C THR A 81 -5.88 4.11 13.84
N GLY A 82 -5.00 4.61 14.68
CA GLY A 82 -4.52 5.99 14.70
C GLY A 82 -3.31 6.18 13.78
N ASP A 83 -2.51 7.22 14.06
CA ASP A 83 -1.30 7.50 13.28
C ASP A 83 -0.22 6.42 13.47
N ARG A 84 -0.22 5.76 14.63
CA ARG A 84 0.61 4.60 14.94
C ARG A 84 -0.14 3.64 15.85
N GLU A 85 -0.03 2.35 15.58
CA GLU A 85 -0.61 1.25 16.37
C GLU A 85 0.40 0.12 16.51
N ASP A 86 0.76 -0.21 17.74
CA ASP A 86 1.58 -1.37 18.06
C ASP A 86 0.66 -2.59 18.20
N LEU A 87 0.86 -3.59 17.36
CA LEU A 87 0.06 -4.82 17.35
C LEU A 87 0.70 -5.94 18.19
N GLY A 88 1.88 -5.69 18.77
CA GLY A 88 2.70 -6.71 19.43
C GLY A 88 3.54 -7.54 18.45
N ASP A 89 4.37 -8.41 19.01
CA ASP A 89 5.21 -9.34 18.25
C ASP A 89 6.06 -8.69 17.13
N GLY A 90 6.49 -7.44 17.33
CA GLY A 90 7.28 -6.68 16.37
C GLY A 90 6.47 -6.10 15.21
N LEU A 91 5.14 -6.13 15.28
CA LEU A 91 4.27 -5.57 14.24
C LEU A 91 3.77 -4.17 14.62
N THR A 92 4.01 -3.19 13.77
CA THR A 92 3.55 -1.81 13.96
C THR A 92 2.88 -1.29 12.69
N LEU A 93 1.62 -0.84 12.80
CA LEU A 93 0.95 -0.07 11.74
C LEU A 93 1.24 1.42 11.93
N PHE A 94 1.42 2.16 10.83
CA PHE A 94 1.58 3.60 10.85
C PHE A 94 0.94 4.26 9.61
N SER A 95 0.55 5.52 9.76
CA SER A 95 -0.06 6.36 8.72
C SER A 95 0.39 7.82 8.76
N ASP A 96 1.31 8.18 9.66
CA ASP A 96 1.87 9.53 9.85
C ASP A 96 2.92 9.87 8.77
N VAL A 97 2.53 9.70 7.51
CA VAL A 97 3.39 9.99 6.35
C VAL A 97 3.28 11.47 5.98
N GLU A 98 4.41 12.19 6.02
CA GLU A 98 4.48 13.57 5.53
C GLU A 98 4.36 13.61 4.01
N ASP A 99 3.35 14.32 3.47
CA ASP A 99 3.05 14.37 2.05
C ASP A 99 3.94 15.39 1.30
N ASP A 100 5.16 14.99 0.95
CA ASP A 100 5.94 15.73 -0.05
C ASP A 100 5.44 15.36 -1.46
N LYS A 101 4.61 16.23 -2.01
CA LYS A 101 3.97 16.02 -3.33
C LYS A 101 4.97 15.93 -4.48
N SER A 102 6.21 16.37 -4.31
CA SER A 102 7.27 16.25 -5.33
C SER A 102 7.84 14.83 -5.43
N LEU A 103 7.54 13.98 -4.44
CA LEU A 103 8.05 12.60 -4.31
C LEU A 103 6.95 11.53 -4.47
N ARG A 104 5.80 11.90 -5.01
CA ARG A 104 4.73 10.97 -5.38
C ARG A 104 4.08 11.33 -6.70
N ALA A 105 3.53 10.34 -7.39
CA ALA A 105 2.75 10.58 -8.59
C ALA A 105 1.45 11.34 -8.26
N ALA A 106 1.08 12.27 -9.11
CA ALA A 106 -0.23 12.88 -9.04
C ALA A 106 -1.29 11.87 -9.50
N ALA A 107 -2.39 11.78 -8.75
CA ALA A 107 -3.51 10.88 -9.05
C ALA A 107 -4.84 11.66 -9.18
N PRO A 108 -4.96 12.57 -10.16
CA PRO A 108 -6.12 13.46 -10.25
C PRO A 108 -7.44 12.74 -10.54
N LYS A 109 -7.38 11.51 -11.02
CA LYS A 109 -8.54 10.66 -11.28
C LYS A 109 -9.13 10.07 -10.00
N LEU A 110 -8.31 9.92 -8.94
CA LEU A 110 -8.74 9.37 -7.67
C LEU A 110 -9.38 10.47 -6.83
N GLN A 111 -10.64 10.28 -6.48
CA GLN A 111 -11.47 11.29 -5.85
C GLN A 111 -12.22 10.68 -4.65
N GLU A 112 -12.42 11.50 -3.64
CA GLU A 112 -13.31 11.21 -2.52
C GLU A 112 -14.61 11.99 -2.69
N LYS A 113 -15.76 11.31 -2.52
CA LYS A 113 -17.06 11.97 -2.55
C LYS A 113 -17.37 12.59 -1.18
N ILE A 114 -17.64 13.89 -1.18
CA ILE A 114 -18.04 14.64 0.02
C ILE A 114 -19.37 15.34 -0.26
N GLY A 115 -20.44 14.90 0.42
CA GLY A 115 -21.79 15.36 0.13
C GLY A 115 -22.17 15.09 -1.35
N GLU A 116 -22.54 16.13 -2.08
CA GLU A 116 -22.88 16.03 -3.51
C GLU A 116 -21.69 16.23 -4.46
N GLY A 117 -20.49 16.54 -3.93
CA GLY A 117 -19.32 16.85 -4.73
C GLY A 117 -18.18 15.85 -4.60
N PHE A 118 -17.14 16.08 -5.39
CA PHE A 118 -15.89 15.32 -5.36
C PHE A 118 -14.72 16.24 -5.04
N ARG A 119 -13.75 15.70 -4.30
CA ARG A 119 -12.43 16.34 -4.09
C ARG A 119 -11.33 15.32 -4.42
N PRO A 120 -10.11 15.78 -4.76
CA PRO A 120 -8.98 14.86 -4.87
C PRO A 120 -8.82 14.01 -3.63
N ASP A 121 -8.58 12.70 -3.82
CA ASP A 121 -8.29 11.80 -2.71
C ASP A 121 -6.98 12.23 -2.02
N GLY A 122 -7.07 12.47 -0.72
CA GLY A 122 -5.93 12.83 0.11
C GLY A 122 -5.19 11.63 0.70
N PHE A 123 -5.67 10.41 0.41
CA PHE A 123 -5.12 9.14 0.89
C PHE A 123 -4.98 9.01 2.41
N ALA A 124 -5.80 9.74 3.18
CA ALA A 124 -5.84 9.64 4.63
C ALA A 124 -6.22 8.23 5.13
N HIS A 125 -6.75 7.41 4.25
CA HIS A 125 -7.12 6.02 4.48
C HIS A 125 -5.95 5.03 4.32
N GLU A 126 -4.76 5.50 3.89
CA GLU A 126 -3.59 4.64 3.69
C GLU A 126 -2.83 4.42 5.00
N GLN A 127 -2.43 3.17 5.24
CA GLN A 127 -1.55 2.77 6.33
C GLN A 127 -0.57 1.70 5.87
N HIS A 128 0.54 1.58 6.59
CA HIS A 128 1.64 0.69 6.26
C HIS A 128 2.00 -0.17 7.47
N LEU A 129 2.56 -1.35 7.22
CA LEU A 129 2.96 -2.27 8.27
C LEU A 129 4.48 -2.41 8.32
N LEU A 130 5.05 -2.18 9.49
CA LEU A 130 6.41 -2.60 9.85
C LEU A 130 6.34 -3.94 10.55
N ALA A 131 7.22 -4.86 10.17
CA ALA A 131 7.45 -6.11 10.85
C ALA A 131 8.93 -6.21 11.22
N GLU A 132 9.20 -6.32 12.52
CA GLU A 132 10.56 -6.39 13.08
C GLU A 132 10.78 -7.73 13.77
N GLU A 133 11.81 -8.45 13.36
CA GLU A 133 12.22 -9.70 13.97
C GLU A 133 13.75 -9.86 13.94
N ASN A 134 14.35 -10.31 15.03
CA ASN A 134 15.80 -10.60 15.13
C ASN A 134 16.71 -9.45 14.65
N GLY A 135 16.30 -8.20 14.90
CA GLY A 135 17.05 -7.01 14.47
C GLY A 135 16.92 -6.67 12.97
N ARG A 136 16.08 -7.39 12.24
CA ARG A 136 15.72 -7.13 10.83
C ARG A 136 14.33 -6.50 10.76
N ALA A 137 14.06 -5.75 9.71
CA ALA A 137 12.76 -5.11 9.51
C ALA A 137 12.28 -5.20 8.07
N ALA A 138 11.01 -5.56 7.89
CA ALA A 138 10.28 -5.45 6.64
C ALA A 138 9.27 -4.32 6.72
N LEU A 139 9.12 -3.59 5.62
CA LEU A 139 8.04 -2.62 5.40
C LEU A 139 7.09 -3.18 4.33
N LEU A 140 5.81 -3.30 4.69
CA LEU A 140 4.75 -3.70 3.77
C LEU A 140 3.89 -2.48 3.43
N ILE A 141 3.77 -2.22 2.14
CA ILE A 141 3.03 -1.10 1.55
C ILE A 141 1.90 -1.69 0.70
N GLY A 142 0.75 -1.03 0.62
CA GLY A 142 -0.29 -1.35 -0.36
C GLY A 142 0.09 -0.81 -1.74
N CYS A 143 -0.66 0.18 -2.22
CA CYS A 143 -0.33 0.89 -3.47
C CYS A 143 0.76 1.94 -3.32
N GLY A 144 0.99 2.49 -2.12
CA GLY A 144 1.97 3.56 -1.90
C GLY A 144 1.53 4.91 -2.50
N HIS A 145 0.26 5.25 -2.35
CA HIS A 145 -0.30 6.51 -2.85
C HIS A 145 0.37 7.75 -2.25
N SER A 146 0.80 7.66 -0.99
CA SER A 146 1.57 8.72 -0.31
C SER A 146 3.00 8.87 -0.87
N GLY A 147 3.41 8.00 -1.80
CA GLY A 147 4.74 7.95 -2.39
C GLY A 147 5.74 7.12 -1.58
N VAL A 148 6.39 6.17 -2.26
CA VAL A 148 7.31 5.22 -1.60
C VAL A 148 8.42 5.91 -0.80
N VAL A 149 8.94 7.04 -1.28
CA VAL A 149 9.99 7.81 -0.57
C VAL A 149 9.45 8.43 0.71
N ASN A 150 8.25 9.03 0.67
CA ASN A 150 7.61 9.61 1.85
C ASN A 150 7.33 8.53 2.90
N ILE A 151 6.83 7.37 2.47
CA ILE A 151 6.56 6.21 3.33
C ILE A 151 7.86 5.69 3.95
N LEU A 152 8.94 5.59 3.18
CA LEU A 152 10.25 5.18 3.68
C LEU A 152 10.83 6.15 4.71
N ARG A 153 10.65 7.46 4.50
CA ARG A 153 11.05 8.48 5.48
C ARG A 153 10.29 8.31 6.80
N ALA A 154 8.99 8.03 6.73
CA ALA A 154 8.18 7.73 7.91
C ALA A 154 8.64 6.43 8.59
N ALA A 155 8.81 5.35 7.85
CA ALA A 155 9.32 4.08 8.36
C ALA A 155 10.68 4.25 9.05
N LYS A 156 11.59 5.02 8.44
CA LYS A 156 12.90 5.34 9.03
C LYS A 156 12.78 6.10 10.36
N ARG A 157 11.80 7.02 10.51
CA ARG A 157 11.55 7.70 11.79
C ARG A 157 11.13 6.70 12.88
N HIS A 158 10.26 5.75 12.54
CA HIS A 158 9.80 4.73 13.49
C HIS A 158 10.87 3.73 13.88
N LEU A 159 11.69 3.27 12.91
CA LEU A 159 12.72 2.27 13.10
C LEU A 159 14.06 2.84 13.62
N GLY A 160 14.32 4.15 13.43
CA GLY A 160 15.64 4.76 13.60
C GLY A 160 16.65 4.40 12.50
N ARG A 161 16.26 3.55 11.51
CA ARG A 161 17.07 3.08 10.39
C ARG A 161 16.20 2.77 9.18
N MET A 162 16.79 2.50 8.02
CA MET A 162 16.05 2.00 6.86
C MET A 162 15.58 0.56 7.12
N PRO A 163 14.40 0.16 6.60
CA PRO A 163 14.01 -1.24 6.59
C PRO A 163 14.96 -2.07 5.71
N ASP A 164 15.13 -3.35 6.04
CA ASP A 164 15.97 -4.26 5.25
C ASP A 164 15.29 -4.64 3.94
N VAL A 165 13.96 -4.81 3.99
CA VAL A 165 13.15 -5.20 2.84
C VAL A 165 11.89 -4.34 2.77
N VAL A 166 11.46 -4.03 1.55
CA VAL A 166 10.18 -3.35 1.27
C VAL A 166 9.38 -4.19 0.29
N PHE A 167 8.11 -4.43 0.60
CA PHE A 167 7.14 -5.05 -0.29
C PHE A 167 5.99 -4.09 -0.56
N GLY A 168 5.63 -3.88 -1.82
CA GLY A 168 4.42 -3.16 -2.18
C GLY A 168 4.48 -2.39 -3.49
N GLY A 169 3.38 -1.78 -3.85
CA GLY A 169 3.27 -0.90 -5.02
C GLY A 169 3.87 0.49 -4.76
N PHE A 170 4.28 1.17 -5.82
CA PHE A 170 4.82 2.54 -5.77
C PHE A 170 3.93 3.56 -6.47
N HIS A 171 2.76 3.14 -6.93
CA HIS A 171 1.74 3.95 -7.61
C HIS A 171 2.28 4.86 -8.72
N LEU A 172 3.07 4.29 -9.64
CA LEU A 172 3.75 5.01 -10.71
C LEU A 172 3.21 4.68 -12.12
N PHE A 173 2.22 3.77 -12.21
CA PHE A 173 1.71 3.24 -13.49
C PHE A 173 1.03 4.29 -14.37
N GLU A 174 0.54 5.40 -13.79
CA GLU A 174 -0.08 6.49 -14.52
C GLU A 174 0.92 7.53 -15.08
N LEU A 175 2.20 7.40 -14.76
CA LEU A 175 3.22 8.30 -15.30
C LEU A 175 3.33 8.13 -16.82
N ALA A 176 3.31 9.25 -17.52
CA ALA A 176 3.45 9.26 -18.97
C ALA A 176 4.93 9.04 -19.36
N PRO A 177 5.27 7.94 -20.06
CA PRO A 177 6.63 7.68 -20.50
C PRO A 177 7.23 8.86 -21.29
N GLY A 178 8.43 9.30 -20.89
CA GLY A 178 9.16 10.39 -21.55
C GLY A 178 8.69 11.81 -21.19
N ALA A 179 7.64 11.96 -20.37
CA ALA A 179 7.28 13.29 -19.86
C ALA A 179 8.35 13.79 -18.87
N PRO A 180 8.80 15.06 -18.97
CA PRO A 180 9.88 15.58 -18.13
C PRO A 180 9.61 15.44 -16.63
N GLU A 181 8.38 15.66 -16.20
CA GLU A 181 7.94 15.50 -14.80
C GLU A 181 7.98 14.05 -14.33
N ALA A 182 7.60 13.09 -15.18
CA ALA A 182 7.67 11.66 -14.89
C ALA A 182 9.13 11.19 -14.74
N GLU A 183 10.00 11.61 -15.66
CA GLU A 183 11.45 11.31 -15.60
C GLU A 183 12.11 11.97 -14.38
N ALA A 184 11.69 13.17 -14.00
CA ALA A 184 12.20 13.87 -12.83
C ALA A 184 11.80 13.13 -11.54
N LEU A 185 10.54 12.72 -11.41
CA LEU A 185 10.03 11.96 -10.27
C LEU A 185 10.76 10.61 -10.15
N LEU A 186 10.89 9.86 -11.25
CA LEU A 186 11.58 8.57 -11.21
C LEU A 186 13.05 8.71 -10.82
N ARG A 187 13.73 9.75 -11.30
CA ARG A 187 15.11 10.04 -10.93
C ARG A 187 15.23 10.35 -9.43
N ALA A 188 14.39 11.25 -8.91
CA ALA A 188 14.36 11.59 -7.49
C ALA A 188 14.05 10.36 -6.63
N THR A 189 13.08 9.55 -7.04
CA THR A 189 12.74 8.28 -6.39
C THR A 189 13.94 7.34 -6.38
N ALA A 190 14.59 7.13 -7.52
CA ALA A 190 15.76 6.25 -7.62
C ALA A 190 16.94 6.72 -6.75
N GLU A 191 17.19 8.03 -6.67
CA GLU A 191 18.23 8.61 -5.83
C GLU A 191 17.99 8.31 -4.34
N GLU A 192 16.75 8.45 -3.88
CA GLU A 192 16.38 8.12 -2.49
C GLU A 192 16.46 6.62 -2.22
N LEU A 193 15.93 5.78 -3.11
CA LEU A 193 15.94 4.32 -2.96
C LEU A 193 17.35 3.71 -3.04
N ARG A 194 18.30 4.41 -3.64
CA ARG A 194 19.72 3.99 -3.63
C ARG A 194 20.39 4.11 -2.28
N GLN A 195 19.86 4.91 -1.38
CA GLN A 195 20.43 5.09 -0.06
C GLN A 195 20.33 3.80 0.76
N GLY A 196 21.46 3.34 1.30
CA GLY A 196 21.51 2.10 2.09
C GLY A 196 21.47 0.81 1.27
N SER A 197 21.05 -0.27 1.91
CA SER A 197 21.10 -1.65 1.39
C SER A 197 19.70 -2.30 1.25
N THR A 198 18.63 -1.54 1.40
CA THR A 198 17.25 -2.03 1.32
C THR A 198 16.99 -2.75 0.01
N ILE A 199 16.35 -3.91 0.08
CA ILE A 199 15.86 -4.68 -1.07
C ILE A 199 14.37 -4.34 -1.25
N TYR A 200 13.97 -4.05 -2.48
CA TYR A 200 12.60 -3.65 -2.82
C TYR A 200 11.95 -4.71 -3.69
N TYR A 201 10.78 -5.18 -3.27
CA TYR A 201 9.90 -6.02 -4.07
C TYR A 201 8.70 -5.17 -4.47
N THR A 202 8.51 -4.95 -5.77
CA THR A 202 7.43 -4.09 -6.25
C THR A 202 6.80 -4.64 -7.53
N GLY A 203 5.57 -4.27 -7.76
CA GLY A 203 4.74 -4.69 -8.88
C GLY A 203 3.40 -3.96 -8.84
N HIS A 204 2.30 -4.61 -9.24
CA HIS A 204 0.94 -4.10 -9.17
C HIS A 204 0.84 -2.70 -9.80
N CYS A 205 0.60 -1.65 -8.99
CA CYS A 205 0.44 -0.27 -9.45
C CYS A 205 1.77 0.47 -9.72
N THR A 206 2.92 -0.18 -9.64
CA THR A 206 4.20 0.44 -10.05
C THR A 206 4.25 0.65 -11.56
N GLY A 207 3.71 -0.30 -12.33
CA GLY A 207 3.71 -0.27 -13.79
C GLY A 207 5.06 -0.64 -14.41
N ASP A 208 5.00 -1.29 -15.58
CA ASP A 208 6.18 -1.88 -16.22
C ASP A 208 7.24 -0.86 -16.63
N TRP A 209 6.81 0.29 -17.14
CA TRP A 209 7.74 1.35 -17.55
C TRP A 209 8.51 1.91 -16.35
N ALA A 210 7.81 2.29 -15.29
CA ALA A 210 8.44 2.83 -14.08
C ALA A 210 9.33 1.77 -13.42
N TYR A 211 8.87 0.51 -13.37
CA TYR A 211 9.67 -0.61 -12.88
C TYR A 211 10.99 -0.74 -13.65
N GLY A 212 10.94 -0.73 -15.00
CA GLY A 212 12.12 -0.82 -15.84
C GLY A 212 13.12 0.30 -15.57
N ARG A 213 12.65 1.55 -15.47
CA ARG A 213 13.50 2.72 -15.17
C ARG A 213 14.14 2.64 -13.78
N LEU A 214 13.38 2.21 -12.78
CA LEU A 214 13.91 2.02 -11.43
C LEU A 214 14.88 0.82 -11.37
N LYS A 215 14.61 -0.26 -12.13
CA LYS A 215 15.49 -1.44 -12.23
C LYS A 215 16.85 -1.10 -12.81
N GLU A 216 16.91 -0.24 -13.84
CA GLU A 216 18.16 0.28 -14.39
C GLU A 216 19.00 0.99 -13.31
N ALA A 217 18.34 1.71 -12.40
CA ALA A 217 19.00 2.48 -11.37
C ALA A 217 19.40 1.66 -10.12
N LEU A 218 18.60 0.69 -9.72
CA LEU A 218 18.71 -0.05 -8.46
C LEU A 218 19.35 -1.44 -8.63
N GLY A 219 19.42 -1.96 -9.87
CA GLY A 219 19.99 -3.28 -10.15
C GLY A 219 19.24 -4.38 -9.39
N ASP A 220 19.97 -5.31 -8.78
CA ASP A 220 19.42 -6.48 -8.08
C ASP A 220 18.69 -6.16 -6.78
N ARG A 221 18.74 -4.90 -6.34
CA ARG A 221 17.98 -4.45 -5.18
C ARG A 221 16.49 -4.19 -5.49
N LEU A 222 16.11 -4.05 -6.77
CA LEU A 222 14.71 -4.02 -7.18
C LEU A 222 14.32 -5.36 -7.79
N ARG A 223 13.30 -5.99 -7.23
CA ARG A 223 12.82 -7.33 -7.62
C ARG A 223 11.33 -7.28 -7.92
N PRO A 224 10.83 -8.14 -8.82
CA PRO A 224 9.40 -8.23 -9.07
C PRO A 224 8.67 -8.80 -7.85
N MET A 225 7.46 -8.30 -7.60
CA MET A 225 6.55 -8.82 -6.60
C MET A 225 5.43 -9.60 -7.29
N ASP A 226 5.74 -10.81 -7.72
CA ASP A 226 4.78 -11.72 -8.35
C ASP A 226 3.99 -12.50 -7.29
N CYS A 227 2.82 -13.04 -7.68
CA CYS A 227 2.06 -13.93 -6.80
C CYS A 227 2.89 -15.13 -6.37
N GLY A 228 3.01 -15.35 -5.06
CA GLY A 228 3.85 -16.42 -4.49
C GLY A 228 5.32 -16.02 -4.28
N ALA A 229 5.72 -14.79 -4.62
CA ALA A 229 7.04 -14.29 -4.25
C ALA A 229 7.20 -14.26 -2.73
N SER A 230 8.35 -14.67 -2.25
CA SER A 230 8.72 -14.67 -0.83
C SER A 230 10.14 -14.13 -0.65
N ALA A 231 10.42 -13.59 0.52
CA ALA A 231 11.76 -13.24 0.96
C ALA A 231 11.92 -13.63 2.42
N GLU A 232 13.12 -14.09 2.77
CA GLU A 232 13.52 -14.30 4.16
C GLU A 232 14.13 -12.99 4.71
N LEU A 233 13.76 -12.65 5.95
CA LEU A 233 14.33 -11.55 6.71
C LEU A 233 15.61 -11.96 7.42
#